data_5337e21271702119ee0d588cfbc532aa
#
_entry.id   5337e21271702119ee0d588cfbc532aa
#
_cell.length_a   1.000
_cell.length_b   1.000
_cell.length_c   1.000
_cell.angle_alpha   90.00
_cell.angle_beta   90.00
_cell.angle_gamma   90.00
#
_symmetry.space_group_name_H-M   'P 1'
#
loop_
_entity.id
_entity.type
_entity.pdbx_description
1 polymer ?
#
loop_
_entity_poly.entity_id
_entity_poly.type
_entity_poly.pdbx_seq_one_letter_code
_entity_poly.pdbx_strand_id
1 'polypeptide(L)'
;MVAFSDKWQTYLQDAIREFDKTHDDVEIKLADANGDPARLLNDAETFIDQKVDALLVVPTDPNIVKVIGRKAKRAGVPLIIINRKPLDEDMQYVTSYVGSDEIEGGRIQAGFIVNTLKGNPAEAAILMGPLGQDAQIKRTQGNKEIFAQNKNIKIFTEQEGKWDRAKGLEIAENLLAANKNLNVVVSNNDEMAIGAVLAGRKLGLKDEDLIIVGLDATPDALDYLGKGLDATVFQSAAGQGAAGAEMAYLAAKGEKVPSVKWVPFELVTPDKKEEYQAKYKK
;
A
#
# COMPACT_ATOMS: atom_id res chain seq x y z
N MET A 1 5.72 -14.40 2.55
CA MET A 1 4.59 -13.48 2.26
C MET A 1 4.09 -12.81 3.50
N VAL A 2 3.37 -11.70 3.34
CA VAL A 2 2.71 -10.94 4.41
C VAL A 2 1.38 -11.61 4.78
N ALA A 3 0.83 -11.25 5.93
CA ALA A 3 -0.39 -11.83 6.49
C ALA A 3 -1.58 -11.88 5.53
N PHE A 4 -2.25 -13.00 5.45
CA PHE A 4 -3.53 -13.16 4.74
C PHE A 4 -4.66 -12.28 5.31
N SER A 5 -4.47 -11.72 6.51
CA SER A 5 -5.37 -10.74 7.12
C SER A 5 -5.29 -9.34 6.51
N ASP A 6 -4.21 -9.01 5.81
CA ASP A 6 -4.08 -7.77 5.05
C ASP A 6 -4.84 -7.90 3.72
N LYS A 7 -5.96 -7.19 3.60
CA LYS A 7 -6.89 -7.34 2.48
C LYS A 7 -6.25 -7.03 1.13
N TRP A 8 -5.45 -5.97 1.03
CA TRP A 8 -4.77 -5.63 -0.22
C TRP A 8 -3.79 -6.74 -0.63
N GLN A 9 -3.09 -7.35 0.35
CA GLN A 9 -2.15 -8.44 0.10
C GLN A 9 -2.83 -9.70 -0.44
N THR A 10 -4.13 -9.92 -0.17
CA THR A 10 -4.86 -11.05 -0.76
C THR A 10 -5.00 -10.91 -2.29
N TYR A 11 -5.24 -9.70 -2.79
CA TYR A 11 -5.30 -9.45 -4.23
C TYR A 11 -3.93 -9.60 -4.91
N LEU A 12 -2.85 -9.23 -4.22
CA LEU A 12 -1.49 -9.47 -4.67
C LEU A 12 -1.21 -10.97 -4.84
N GLN A 13 -1.61 -11.78 -3.85
CA GLN A 13 -1.46 -13.23 -3.88
C GLN A 13 -2.27 -13.86 -5.02
N ASP A 14 -3.49 -13.40 -5.24
CA ASP A 14 -4.34 -13.90 -6.32
C ASP A 14 -3.67 -13.70 -7.69
N ALA A 15 -3.02 -12.55 -7.89
CA ALA A 15 -2.29 -12.28 -9.13
C ALA A 15 -1.06 -13.19 -9.30
N ILE A 16 -0.32 -13.45 -8.21
CA ILE A 16 0.81 -14.38 -8.21
C ILE A 16 0.33 -15.82 -8.52
N ARG A 17 -0.79 -16.26 -7.94
CA ARG A 17 -1.40 -17.56 -8.24
C ARG A 17 -1.90 -17.68 -9.68
N GLU A 18 -2.34 -16.56 -10.26
CA GLU A 18 -2.76 -16.56 -11.67
C GLU A 18 -1.57 -16.71 -12.61
N PHE A 19 -0.41 -16.14 -12.25
CA PHE A 19 0.83 -16.36 -13.00
C PHE A 19 1.22 -17.85 -13.01
N ASP A 20 1.14 -18.54 -11.88
CA ASP A 20 1.39 -19.97 -11.74
C ASP A 20 0.50 -20.82 -12.68
N LYS A 21 -0.79 -20.49 -12.74
CA LYS A 21 -1.73 -21.21 -13.62
C LYS A 21 -1.51 -21.00 -15.12
N THR A 22 -0.90 -19.87 -15.49
CA THR A 22 -0.70 -19.49 -16.90
C THR A 22 0.68 -19.84 -17.45
N HIS A 23 1.56 -20.43 -16.60
CA HIS A 23 2.92 -20.81 -16.94
C HIS A 23 3.19 -22.25 -16.50
N ASP A 24 3.02 -23.21 -17.43
CA ASP A 24 3.14 -24.63 -17.18
C ASP A 24 4.54 -25.10 -16.68
N ASP A 25 5.56 -24.28 -16.87
CA ASP A 25 6.95 -24.52 -16.43
C ASP A 25 7.27 -23.86 -15.06
N VAL A 26 6.26 -23.39 -14.34
CA VAL A 26 6.39 -22.71 -13.03
C VAL A 26 5.62 -23.49 -11.96
N GLU A 27 6.18 -23.59 -10.76
CA GLU A 27 5.51 -24.00 -9.55
C GLU A 27 5.73 -22.95 -8.47
N ILE A 28 4.67 -22.30 -8.00
CA ILE A 28 4.75 -21.28 -6.95
C ILE A 28 4.33 -21.82 -5.60
N LYS A 29 5.27 -21.89 -4.66
CA LYS A 29 5.02 -22.26 -3.27
C LYS A 29 4.81 -21.00 -2.43
N LEU A 30 3.70 -20.95 -1.71
CA LEU A 30 3.32 -19.80 -0.89
C LEU A 30 3.47 -20.13 0.61
N ALA A 31 3.99 -19.16 1.37
CA ALA A 31 4.03 -19.20 2.83
C ALA A 31 3.46 -17.91 3.41
N ASP A 32 2.79 -17.99 4.54
CA ASP A 32 2.22 -16.83 5.25
C ASP A 32 2.96 -16.61 6.56
N ALA A 33 3.72 -15.52 6.64
CA ALA A 33 4.44 -15.13 7.84
C ALA A 33 3.52 -14.52 8.92
N ASN A 34 2.25 -14.23 8.60
CA ASN A 34 1.29 -13.61 9.51
C ASN A 34 1.83 -12.34 10.21
N GLY A 35 2.57 -11.52 9.47
CA GLY A 35 3.18 -10.30 10.00
C GLY A 35 4.41 -10.51 10.91
N ASP A 36 4.82 -11.76 11.16
CA ASP A 36 5.94 -12.11 12.04
C ASP A 36 7.27 -12.15 11.25
N PRO A 37 8.25 -11.26 11.57
CA PRO A 37 9.55 -11.26 10.89
C PRO A 37 10.36 -12.55 11.09
N ALA A 38 10.28 -13.19 12.27
CA ALA A 38 11.01 -14.42 12.53
C ALA A 38 10.45 -15.59 11.69
N ARG A 39 9.12 -15.66 11.57
CA ARG A 39 8.45 -16.62 10.71
C ARG A 39 8.81 -16.39 9.24
N LEU A 40 8.80 -15.14 8.77
CA LEU A 40 9.20 -14.79 7.40
C LEU A 40 10.63 -15.24 7.11
N LEU A 41 11.55 -15.05 8.06
CA LEU A 41 12.93 -15.49 7.92
C LEU A 41 13.03 -17.02 7.82
N ASN A 42 12.35 -17.74 8.70
CA ASN A 42 12.33 -19.21 8.70
C ASN A 42 11.75 -19.77 7.40
N ASP A 43 10.66 -19.18 6.89
CA ASP A 43 10.05 -19.57 5.62
C ASP A 43 11.02 -19.34 4.44
N ALA A 44 11.70 -18.18 4.42
CA ALA A 44 12.69 -17.88 3.40
C ALA A 44 13.89 -18.83 3.44
N GLU A 45 14.40 -19.15 4.64
CA GLU A 45 15.47 -20.13 4.83
C GLU A 45 15.05 -21.52 4.33
N THR A 46 13.84 -21.94 4.68
CA THR A 46 13.28 -23.23 4.23
C THR A 46 13.22 -23.32 2.71
N PHE A 47 12.78 -22.27 2.02
CA PHE A 47 12.77 -22.25 0.56
C PHE A 47 14.18 -22.23 -0.04
N ILE A 48 15.13 -21.51 0.56
CA ILE A 48 16.54 -21.53 0.13
C ILE A 48 17.13 -22.93 0.25
N ASP A 49 16.87 -23.63 1.36
CA ASP A 49 17.35 -24.99 1.59
C ASP A 49 16.70 -26.01 0.64
N GLN A 50 15.46 -25.76 0.22
CA GLN A 50 14.77 -26.50 -0.84
C GLN A 50 15.28 -26.18 -2.25
N LYS A 51 16.25 -25.27 -2.38
CA LYS A 51 16.87 -24.86 -3.65
C LYS A 51 15.87 -24.34 -4.69
N VAL A 52 14.95 -23.46 -4.24
CA VAL A 52 14.05 -22.78 -5.17
C VAL A 52 14.86 -21.92 -6.14
N ASP A 53 14.36 -21.75 -7.36
CA ASP A 53 15.03 -21.00 -8.42
C ASP A 53 14.98 -19.48 -8.22
N ALA A 54 13.99 -18.98 -7.47
CA ALA A 54 13.89 -17.59 -7.03
C ALA A 54 13.05 -17.45 -5.76
N LEU A 55 13.28 -16.37 -5.00
CA LEU A 55 12.45 -15.95 -3.88
C LEU A 55 11.71 -14.68 -4.22
N LEU A 56 10.38 -14.67 -4.01
CA LEU A 56 9.53 -13.48 -4.08
C LEU A 56 9.00 -13.16 -2.68
N VAL A 57 9.40 -12.01 -2.12
CA VAL A 57 9.14 -11.65 -0.72
C VAL A 57 8.45 -10.31 -0.59
N VAL A 58 7.36 -10.26 0.19
CA VAL A 58 6.82 -9.03 0.78
C VAL A 58 7.37 -8.92 2.19
N PRO A 59 8.24 -7.95 2.51
CA PRO A 59 8.85 -7.86 3.84
C PRO A 59 7.81 -7.50 4.90
N THR A 60 7.89 -8.13 6.08
CA THR A 60 7.10 -7.72 7.26
C THR A 60 7.70 -6.48 7.92
N ASP A 61 9.03 -6.37 7.85
CA ASP A 61 9.84 -5.27 8.35
C ASP A 61 10.98 -5.00 7.34
N PRO A 62 11.34 -3.74 7.03
CA PRO A 62 12.39 -3.44 6.04
C PRO A 62 13.76 -4.02 6.42
N ASN A 63 14.09 -4.15 7.72
CA ASN A 63 15.38 -4.66 8.18
C ASN A 63 15.58 -6.16 7.90
N ILE A 64 14.50 -6.93 7.75
CA ILE A 64 14.61 -8.38 7.47
C ILE A 64 15.23 -8.67 6.10
N VAL A 65 15.10 -7.72 5.15
CA VAL A 65 15.58 -7.89 3.77
C VAL A 65 17.07 -8.13 3.72
N LYS A 66 17.84 -7.43 4.55
CA LYS A 66 19.31 -7.63 4.65
C LYS A 66 19.67 -9.07 5.04
N VAL A 67 18.93 -9.63 6.00
CA VAL A 67 19.20 -10.98 6.50
C VAL A 67 18.85 -12.01 5.44
N ILE A 68 17.64 -11.95 4.88
CA ILE A 68 17.20 -12.85 3.82
C ILE A 68 18.09 -12.72 2.59
N GLY A 69 18.39 -11.49 2.15
CA GLY A 69 19.16 -11.22 0.95
C GLY A 69 20.60 -11.71 1.02
N ARG A 70 21.26 -11.62 2.19
CA ARG A 70 22.58 -12.22 2.38
C ARG A 70 22.56 -13.74 2.25
N LYS A 71 21.52 -14.41 2.77
CA LYS A 71 21.36 -15.87 2.66
C LYS A 71 21.06 -16.28 1.22
N ALA A 72 20.09 -15.63 0.58
CA ALA A 72 19.73 -15.86 -0.82
C ALA A 72 20.95 -15.68 -1.74
N LYS A 73 21.71 -14.58 -1.58
CA LYS A 73 22.94 -14.31 -2.36
C LYS A 73 24.02 -15.37 -2.21
N ARG A 74 24.24 -15.88 -0.97
CA ARG A 74 25.18 -16.99 -0.73
C ARG A 74 24.75 -18.29 -1.39
N ALA A 75 23.45 -18.54 -1.45
CA ALA A 75 22.87 -19.73 -2.07
C ALA A 75 22.73 -19.57 -3.61
N GLY A 76 23.00 -18.39 -4.17
CA GLY A 76 22.80 -18.13 -5.59
C GLY A 76 21.33 -18.00 -6.00
N VAL A 77 20.42 -17.78 -5.06
CA VAL A 77 18.98 -17.65 -5.29
C VAL A 77 18.62 -16.17 -5.51
N PRO A 78 18.07 -15.79 -6.67
CA PRO A 78 17.57 -14.44 -6.91
C PRO A 78 16.50 -14.05 -5.90
N LEU A 79 16.61 -12.83 -5.34
CA LEU A 79 15.65 -12.27 -4.39
C LEU A 79 14.88 -11.13 -5.05
N ILE A 80 13.59 -11.30 -5.21
CA ILE A 80 12.67 -10.26 -5.66
C ILE A 80 11.89 -9.75 -4.45
N ILE A 81 11.94 -8.46 -4.21
CA ILE A 81 11.13 -7.81 -3.18
C ILE A 81 9.95 -7.13 -3.85
N ILE A 82 8.77 -7.30 -3.27
CA ILE A 82 7.53 -6.76 -3.85
C ILE A 82 6.77 -5.93 -2.81
N ASN A 83 6.14 -4.86 -3.27
CA ASN A 83 5.27 -3.95 -2.53
C ASN A 83 5.99 -3.10 -1.46
N ARG A 84 6.56 -3.71 -0.44
CA ARG A 84 7.23 -3.00 0.66
C ARG A 84 8.71 -2.81 0.36
N LYS A 85 9.09 -1.58 0.01
CA LYS A 85 10.48 -1.27 -0.36
C LYS A 85 11.41 -1.48 0.83
N PRO A 86 12.58 -2.16 0.62
CA PRO A 86 13.62 -2.25 1.64
C PRO A 86 14.35 -0.92 1.80
N LEU A 87 15.21 -0.83 2.81
CA LEU A 87 16.13 0.29 2.94
C LEU A 87 17.01 0.40 1.70
N ASP A 88 17.34 1.62 1.28
CA ASP A 88 18.14 1.85 0.07
C ASP A 88 19.50 1.15 0.13
N GLU A 89 20.13 1.09 1.31
CA GLU A 89 21.40 0.39 1.56
C GLU A 89 21.30 -1.13 1.40
N ASP A 90 20.09 -1.70 1.56
CA ASP A 90 19.87 -3.14 1.46
C ASP A 90 19.48 -3.59 0.05
N MET A 91 19.23 -2.64 -0.87
CA MET A 91 18.99 -2.94 -2.29
C MET A 91 20.16 -3.71 -2.95
N GLN A 92 21.37 -3.62 -2.43
CA GLN A 92 22.53 -4.40 -2.90
C GLN A 92 22.37 -5.92 -2.74
N TYR A 93 21.40 -6.36 -1.94
CA TYR A 93 21.07 -7.78 -1.71
C TYR A 93 19.83 -8.23 -2.48
N VAL A 94 19.18 -7.32 -3.19
CA VAL A 94 17.94 -7.54 -3.92
C VAL A 94 18.23 -7.61 -5.41
N THR A 95 17.68 -8.62 -6.09
CA THR A 95 17.83 -8.75 -7.55
C THR A 95 16.91 -7.74 -8.26
N SER A 96 15.67 -7.61 -7.80
CA SER A 96 14.72 -6.61 -8.28
C SER A 96 13.73 -6.24 -7.18
N TYR A 97 13.33 -4.97 -7.14
CA TYR A 97 12.19 -4.49 -6.37
C TYR A 97 11.04 -4.17 -7.32
N VAL A 98 9.83 -4.64 -6.98
CA VAL A 98 8.59 -4.34 -7.71
C VAL A 98 7.61 -3.66 -6.76
N GLY A 99 7.19 -2.45 -7.08
CA GLY A 99 6.27 -1.68 -6.23
C GLY A 99 5.86 -0.37 -6.87
N SER A 100 5.22 0.50 -6.08
CA SER A 100 4.82 1.84 -6.51
C SER A 100 5.70 2.90 -5.84
N ASP A 101 5.76 4.10 -6.42
CA ASP A 101 6.44 5.23 -5.79
C ASP A 101 5.54 5.84 -4.72
N GLU A 102 5.77 5.48 -3.48
CA GLU A 102 4.89 5.80 -2.35
C GLU A 102 4.76 7.30 -2.07
N ILE A 103 5.79 8.10 -2.38
CA ILE A 103 5.71 9.56 -2.23
C ILE A 103 4.74 10.16 -3.25
N GLU A 104 4.72 9.62 -4.46
CA GLU A 104 3.78 10.05 -5.51
C GLU A 104 2.34 9.70 -5.13
N GLY A 105 2.09 8.56 -4.51
CA GLY A 105 0.78 8.21 -3.96
C GLY A 105 0.25 9.29 -3.01
N GLY A 106 1.09 9.72 -2.06
CA GLY A 106 0.75 10.81 -1.14
C GLY A 106 0.54 12.15 -1.85
N ARG A 107 1.37 12.49 -2.84
CA ARG A 107 1.22 13.72 -3.64
C ARG A 107 -0.10 13.74 -4.42
N ILE A 108 -0.50 12.61 -5.00
CA ILE A 108 -1.78 12.48 -5.72
C ILE A 108 -2.96 12.71 -4.77
N GLN A 109 -2.95 12.12 -3.58
CA GLN A 109 -3.98 12.34 -2.56
C GLN A 109 -4.10 13.83 -2.20
N ALA A 110 -3.00 14.44 -1.82
CA ALA A 110 -2.97 15.84 -1.40
C ALA A 110 -3.31 16.79 -2.55
N GLY A 111 -2.87 16.49 -3.76
CA GLY A 111 -3.22 17.25 -4.97
C GLY A 111 -4.72 17.28 -5.24
N PHE A 112 -5.40 16.14 -5.08
CA PHE A 112 -6.87 16.07 -5.16
C PHE A 112 -7.53 16.95 -4.10
N ILE A 113 -7.07 16.88 -2.84
CA ILE A 113 -7.61 17.70 -1.73
C ILE A 113 -7.46 19.19 -2.03
N VAL A 114 -6.26 19.64 -2.45
CA VAL A 114 -6.00 21.03 -2.81
C VAL A 114 -6.94 21.52 -3.91
N ASN A 115 -7.13 20.71 -4.95
CA ASN A 115 -8.02 21.03 -6.07
C ASN A 115 -9.50 21.07 -5.63
N THR A 116 -9.92 20.22 -4.71
CA THR A 116 -11.29 20.18 -4.17
C THR A 116 -11.57 21.41 -3.29
N LEU A 117 -10.61 21.81 -2.46
CA LEU A 117 -10.73 22.95 -1.55
C LEU A 117 -10.79 24.29 -2.28
N LYS A 118 -10.21 24.44 -3.49
CA LYS A 118 -10.21 25.68 -4.29
C LYS A 118 -9.76 26.92 -3.50
N GLY A 119 -8.80 26.74 -2.58
CA GLY A 119 -8.28 27.81 -1.73
C GLY A 119 -9.06 28.06 -0.43
N ASN A 120 -10.15 27.34 -0.18
CA ASN A 120 -10.85 27.41 1.11
C ASN A 120 -9.96 26.90 2.25
N PRO A 121 -10.07 27.47 3.47
CA PRO A 121 -9.33 27.01 4.63
C PRO A 121 -9.67 25.55 4.99
N ALA A 122 -8.65 24.80 5.42
CA ALA A 122 -8.84 23.45 5.89
C ALA A 122 -7.93 23.11 7.07
N GLU A 123 -8.46 22.32 7.99
CA GLU A 123 -7.70 21.57 8.99
C GLU A 123 -7.71 20.08 8.63
N ALA A 124 -6.53 19.50 8.46
CA ALA A 124 -6.34 18.15 7.95
C ALA A 124 -5.79 17.21 9.02
N ALA A 125 -6.32 16.00 9.11
CA ALA A 125 -5.72 14.90 9.83
C ALA A 125 -5.12 13.89 8.85
N ILE A 126 -3.95 13.32 9.20
CA ILE A 126 -3.32 12.25 8.43
C ILE A 126 -3.41 10.95 9.23
N LEU A 127 -4.10 9.95 8.68
CA LEU A 127 -4.13 8.59 9.23
C LEU A 127 -3.00 7.78 8.63
N MET A 128 -2.05 7.37 9.48
CA MET A 128 -0.82 6.74 9.06
C MET A 128 -0.87 5.22 9.20
N GLY A 129 -0.17 4.53 8.29
CA GLY A 129 0.17 3.13 8.46
C GLY A 129 1.12 2.88 9.64
N PRO A 130 1.56 1.63 9.86
CA PRO A 130 2.54 1.31 10.91
C PRO A 130 3.82 2.12 10.75
N LEU A 131 4.27 2.72 11.85
CA LEU A 131 5.46 3.56 11.86
C LEU A 131 6.71 2.79 11.37
N GLY A 132 7.52 3.46 10.57
CA GLY A 132 8.77 2.92 10.03
C GLY A 132 8.62 2.15 8.72
N GLN A 133 7.41 1.89 8.23
CA GLN A 133 7.21 1.33 6.89
C GLN A 133 7.40 2.41 5.81
N ASP A 134 8.03 2.06 4.70
CA ASP A 134 8.29 2.99 3.58
C ASP A 134 7.01 3.68 3.09
N ALA A 135 5.94 2.91 2.89
CA ALA A 135 4.63 3.44 2.47
C ALA A 135 4.08 4.48 3.47
N GLN A 136 4.16 4.21 4.78
CA GLN A 136 3.72 5.16 5.80
C GLN A 136 4.54 6.45 5.74
N ILE A 137 5.86 6.34 5.70
CA ILE A 137 6.77 7.49 5.72
C ILE A 137 6.53 8.35 4.46
N LYS A 138 6.55 7.73 3.29
CA LYS A 138 6.54 8.43 2.01
C LYS A 138 5.17 8.96 1.62
N ARG A 139 4.08 8.21 1.83
CA ARG A 139 2.72 8.71 1.60
C ARG A 139 2.45 9.93 2.48
N THR A 140 2.80 9.85 3.78
CA THR A 140 2.70 10.99 4.70
C THR A 140 3.58 12.16 4.25
N GLN A 141 4.83 11.90 3.83
CA GLN A 141 5.72 12.93 3.31
C GLN A 141 5.12 13.59 2.06
N GLY A 142 4.60 12.82 1.09
CA GLY A 142 3.97 13.34 -0.12
C GLY A 142 2.78 14.25 0.18
N ASN A 143 1.93 13.86 1.15
CA ASN A 143 0.84 14.73 1.61
C ASN A 143 1.39 16.06 2.18
N LYS A 144 2.38 15.98 3.06
CA LYS A 144 2.97 17.17 3.74
C LYS A 144 3.66 18.11 2.75
N GLU A 145 4.36 17.59 1.74
CA GLU A 145 5.01 18.38 0.70
C GLU A 145 4.01 19.26 -0.07
N ILE A 146 2.87 18.70 -0.46
CA ILE A 146 1.83 19.43 -1.18
C ILE A 146 1.09 20.41 -0.24
N PHE A 147 0.75 19.98 0.98
CA PHE A 147 0.08 20.88 1.93
C PHE A 147 0.96 22.05 2.35
N ALA A 148 2.26 21.88 2.50
CA ALA A 148 3.20 22.95 2.83
C ALA A 148 3.24 24.08 1.78
N GLN A 149 2.90 23.78 0.52
CA GLN A 149 2.80 24.77 -0.56
C GLN A 149 1.44 25.52 -0.56
N ASN A 150 0.47 25.06 0.25
CA ASN A 150 -0.89 25.57 0.30
C ASN A 150 -1.23 26.09 1.71
N LYS A 151 -0.98 27.41 1.93
CA LYS A 151 -1.08 28.06 3.25
C LYS A 151 -2.48 28.04 3.88
N ASN A 152 -3.52 27.72 3.10
CA ASN A 152 -4.89 27.56 3.57
C ASN A 152 -5.14 26.21 4.22
N ILE A 153 -4.19 25.26 4.14
CA ILE A 153 -4.31 23.92 4.74
C ILE A 153 -3.37 23.83 5.94
N LYS A 154 -3.92 23.52 7.10
CA LYS A 154 -3.17 23.28 8.32
C LYS A 154 -3.28 21.80 8.72
N ILE A 155 -2.16 21.12 8.87
CA ILE A 155 -2.15 19.78 9.44
C ILE A 155 -2.41 19.90 10.94
N PHE A 156 -3.55 19.40 11.38
CA PHE A 156 -3.94 19.36 12.78
C PHE A 156 -3.18 18.28 13.55
N THR A 157 -3.12 17.07 12.95
CA THR A 157 -2.46 15.91 13.59
C THR A 157 -2.14 14.81 12.58
N GLU A 158 -1.20 13.95 13.01
CA GLU A 158 -0.81 12.71 12.34
C GLU A 158 -1.00 11.56 13.35
N GLN A 159 -1.77 10.51 13.01
CA GLN A 159 -2.11 9.42 13.94
C GLN A 159 -1.90 8.04 13.29
N GLU A 160 -1.25 7.13 14.03
CA GLU A 160 -1.02 5.77 13.56
C GLU A 160 -2.28 4.91 13.69
N GLY A 161 -2.86 4.49 12.56
CA GLY A 161 -4.02 3.58 12.47
C GLY A 161 -3.69 2.18 11.97
N LYS A 162 -2.42 1.88 11.65
CA LYS A 162 -1.86 0.53 11.41
C LYS A 162 -2.54 -0.24 10.26
N TRP A 163 -3.00 0.45 9.22
CA TRP A 163 -3.76 -0.11 8.09
C TRP A 163 -5.14 -0.69 8.48
N ASP A 164 -5.59 -0.48 9.73
CA ASP A 164 -6.78 -1.11 10.29
C ASP A 164 -8.01 -0.20 10.28
N ARG A 165 -9.16 -0.70 9.79
CA ARG A 165 -10.41 0.05 9.67
C ARG A 165 -10.97 0.46 11.02
N ALA A 166 -10.93 -0.43 12.01
CA ALA A 166 -11.46 -0.16 13.34
C ALA A 166 -10.62 0.91 14.06
N LYS A 167 -9.29 0.87 13.87
CA LYS A 167 -8.40 1.93 14.35
C LYS A 167 -8.64 3.26 13.65
N GLY A 168 -8.82 3.25 12.33
CA GLY A 168 -9.21 4.44 11.57
C GLY A 168 -10.49 5.07 12.09
N LEU A 169 -11.51 4.24 12.37
CA LEU A 169 -12.78 4.67 12.98
C LEU A 169 -12.54 5.30 14.37
N GLU A 170 -11.85 4.60 15.28
CA GLU A 170 -11.57 5.06 16.64
C GLU A 170 -10.84 6.43 16.65
N ILE A 171 -9.81 6.54 15.82
CA ILE A 171 -9.02 7.77 15.72
C ILE A 171 -9.87 8.90 15.15
N ALA A 172 -10.59 8.68 14.05
CA ALA A 172 -11.41 9.71 13.42
C ALA A 172 -12.54 10.19 14.33
N GLU A 173 -13.23 9.29 15.07
CA GLU A 173 -14.22 9.67 16.07
C GLU A 173 -13.63 10.63 17.11
N ASN A 174 -12.49 10.30 17.67
CA ASN A 174 -11.82 11.13 18.68
C ASN A 174 -11.40 12.48 18.10
N LEU A 175 -10.85 12.53 16.91
CA LEU A 175 -10.39 13.75 16.27
C LEU A 175 -11.56 14.68 15.92
N LEU A 176 -12.63 14.17 15.33
CA LEU A 176 -13.84 14.93 14.97
C LEU A 176 -14.61 15.43 16.19
N ALA A 177 -14.55 14.69 17.30
CA ALA A 177 -15.11 15.16 18.57
C ALA A 177 -14.27 16.28 19.20
N ALA A 178 -12.94 16.18 19.13
CA ALA A 178 -12.01 17.14 19.72
C ALA A 178 -11.87 18.44 18.91
N ASN A 179 -12.00 18.37 17.59
CA ASN A 179 -11.80 19.52 16.70
C ASN A 179 -12.95 19.66 15.69
N LYS A 180 -13.81 20.65 15.91
CA LYS A 180 -14.96 20.94 15.05
C LYS A 180 -14.61 21.63 13.71
N ASN A 181 -13.36 22.09 13.56
CA ASN A 181 -12.85 22.68 12.34
C ASN A 181 -12.18 21.65 11.42
N LEU A 182 -11.97 20.41 11.90
CA LEU A 182 -11.40 19.33 11.12
C LEU A 182 -12.35 18.97 9.98
N ASN A 183 -11.94 19.27 8.75
CA ASN A 183 -12.74 19.08 7.54
C ASN A 183 -12.01 18.29 6.44
N VAL A 184 -10.80 17.80 6.71
CA VAL A 184 -10.03 16.93 5.81
C VAL A 184 -9.45 15.74 6.58
N VAL A 185 -9.65 14.53 6.07
CA VAL A 185 -8.94 13.34 6.50
C VAL A 185 -8.25 12.72 5.28
N VAL A 186 -6.92 12.72 5.29
CA VAL A 186 -6.14 11.96 4.31
C VAL A 186 -5.58 10.72 4.96
N SER A 187 -5.79 9.58 4.35
CA SER A 187 -5.42 8.29 4.93
C SER A 187 -4.40 7.58 4.05
N ASN A 188 -3.37 7.02 4.68
CA ASN A 188 -2.35 6.27 3.96
C ASN A 188 -2.89 4.99 3.29
N ASN A 189 -4.09 4.49 3.69
CA ASN A 189 -4.80 3.43 2.98
C ASN A 189 -6.32 3.59 3.04
N ASP A 190 -7.04 2.78 2.28
CA ASP A 190 -8.50 2.79 2.20
C ASP A 190 -9.18 2.27 3.47
N GLU A 191 -8.64 1.26 4.12
CA GLU A 191 -9.27 0.68 5.31
C GLU A 191 -9.44 1.73 6.41
N MET A 192 -8.39 2.50 6.68
CA MET A 192 -8.48 3.60 7.65
C MET A 192 -9.37 4.75 7.15
N ALA A 193 -9.38 5.04 5.83
CA ALA A 193 -10.26 6.04 5.24
C ALA A 193 -11.74 5.66 5.39
N ILE A 194 -12.09 4.40 5.14
CA ILE A 194 -13.45 3.87 5.39
C ILE A 194 -13.79 4.01 6.87
N GLY A 195 -12.84 3.75 7.77
CA GLY A 195 -13.00 4.00 9.19
C GLY A 195 -13.41 5.45 9.47
N ALA A 196 -12.75 6.42 8.84
CA ALA A 196 -13.08 7.84 8.98
C ALA A 196 -14.47 8.19 8.41
N VAL A 197 -14.87 7.60 7.28
CA VAL A 197 -16.25 7.74 6.74
C VAL A 197 -17.29 7.26 7.76
N LEU A 198 -17.05 6.09 8.35
CA LEU A 198 -17.96 5.53 9.36
C LEU A 198 -18.02 6.40 10.63
N ALA A 199 -16.90 6.99 11.05
CA ALA A 199 -16.83 7.94 12.16
C ALA A 199 -17.68 9.19 11.90
N GLY A 200 -17.53 9.81 10.72
CA GLY A 200 -18.34 10.96 10.31
C GLY A 200 -19.84 10.66 10.37
N ARG A 201 -20.27 9.54 9.79
CA ARG A 201 -21.68 9.09 9.82
C ARG A 201 -22.20 8.87 11.22
N LYS A 202 -21.43 8.23 12.09
CA LYS A 202 -21.80 8.00 13.49
C LYS A 202 -21.98 9.31 14.27
N LEU A 203 -21.22 10.34 13.92
CA LEU A 203 -21.34 11.67 14.50
C LEU A 203 -22.38 12.57 13.82
N GLY A 204 -23.10 12.05 12.82
CA GLY A 204 -24.16 12.76 12.11
C GLY A 204 -23.65 13.80 11.10
N LEU A 205 -22.37 13.74 10.70
CA LEU A 205 -21.83 14.59 9.65
C LEU A 205 -22.39 14.14 8.30
N LYS A 206 -22.60 15.12 7.41
CA LYS A 206 -22.93 14.84 6.02
C LYS A 206 -21.66 14.57 5.22
N ASP A 207 -21.79 13.89 4.09
CA ASP A 207 -20.66 13.56 3.23
C ASP A 207 -19.90 14.83 2.76
N GLU A 208 -20.61 15.97 2.56
CA GLU A 208 -20.00 17.25 2.17
C GLU A 208 -19.26 18.00 3.30
N ASP A 209 -19.45 17.61 4.56
CA ASP A 209 -18.81 18.28 5.71
C ASP A 209 -17.36 17.87 5.90
N LEU A 210 -16.91 16.78 5.27
CA LEU A 210 -15.61 16.20 5.49
C LEU A 210 -15.04 15.60 4.19
N ILE A 211 -13.92 16.11 3.71
CA ILE A 211 -13.19 15.55 2.57
C ILE A 211 -12.36 14.38 3.07
N ILE A 212 -12.61 13.19 2.55
CA ILE A 212 -11.86 11.97 2.90
C ILE A 212 -11.21 11.36 1.66
N VAL A 213 -9.89 11.14 1.72
CA VAL A 213 -9.14 10.53 0.63
C VAL A 213 -8.35 9.32 1.13
N GLY A 214 -8.56 8.19 0.45
CA GLY A 214 -7.87 6.92 0.70
C GLY A 214 -6.75 6.63 -0.29
N LEU A 215 -6.20 5.42 -0.21
CA LEU A 215 -5.26 4.86 -1.16
C LEU A 215 -5.41 3.34 -1.12
N ASP A 216 -5.41 2.69 -2.25
CA ASP A 216 -5.44 1.30 -2.70
C ASP A 216 -6.50 1.09 -3.79
N ALA A 217 -7.62 1.81 -3.73
CA ALA A 217 -8.85 1.62 -4.53
C ALA A 217 -9.36 0.17 -4.44
N THR A 218 -9.41 -0.38 -3.21
CA THR A 218 -9.98 -1.71 -2.96
C THR A 218 -11.47 -1.78 -3.32
N PRO A 219 -12.04 -2.96 -3.62
CA PRO A 219 -13.47 -3.09 -3.90
C PRO A 219 -14.36 -2.44 -2.84
N ASP A 220 -14.02 -2.61 -1.56
CA ASP A 220 -14.75 -1.97 -0.46
C ASP A 220 -14.69 -0.44 -0.55
N ALA A 221 -13.51 0.13 -0.78
CA ALA A 221 -13.35 1.57 -0.91
C ALA A 221 -14.11 2.12 -2.13
N LEU A 222 -14.08 1.39 -3.24
CA LEU A 222 -14.87 1.75 -4.42
C LEU A 222 -16.38 1.81 -4.11
N ASP A 223 -16.89 0.98 -3.19
CA ASP A 223 -18.31 1.05 -2.76
C ASP A 223 -18.63 2.31 -1.95
N TYR A 224 -17.65 2.85 -1.21
CA TYR A 224 -17.77 4.12 -0.48
C TYR A 224 -17.48 5.35 -1.34
N LEU A 225 -16.88 5.19 -2.52
CA LEU A 225 -16.51 6.29 -3.40
C LEU A 225 -17.76 7.04 -3.88
N GLY A 226 -17.79 8.36 -3.62
CA GLY A 226 -18.97 9.22 -3.79
C GLY A 226 -20.06 9.04 -2.72
N LYS A 227 -19.71 8.33 -1.64
CA LYS A 227 -20.57 8.11 -0.46
C LYS A 227 -19.72 8.29 0.80
N GLY A 228 -19.17 9.50 0.97
CA GLY A 228 -18.31 9.88 2.08
C GLY A 228 -16.82 9.62 1.85
N LEU A 229 -16.42 8.82 0.86
CA LEU A 229 -15.05 8.77 0.35
C LEU A 229 -14.99 9.58 -0.96
N ASP A 230 -14.24 10.69 -0.99
CA ASP A 230 -14.21 11.61 -2.12
C ASP A 230 -13.30 11.14 -3.25
N ALA A 231 -12.18 10.52 -2.89
CA ALA A 231 -11.26 9.90 -3.83
C ALA A 231 -10.43 8.81 -3.15
N THR A 232 -9.86 7.97 -3.97
CA THR A 232 -8.81 7.04 -3.58
C THR A 232 -7.73 7.00 -4.65
N VAL A 233 -6.56 6.46 -4.33
CA VAL A 233 -5.46 6.28 -5.28
C VAL A 233 -5.28 4.79 -5.52
N PHE A 234 -5.48 4.34 -6.77
CA PHE A 234 -5.36 2.93 -7.11
C PHE A 234 -3.92 2.46 -7.04
N GLN A 235 -3.69 1.47 -6.20
CA GLN A 235 -2.47 0.67 -6.15
C GLN A 235 -2.74 -0.69 -6.77
N SER A 236 -2.18 -0.96 -7.94
CA SER A 236 -2.47 -2.19 -8.68
C SER A 236 -1.84 -3.42 -8.02
N ALA A 237 -2.57 -4.12 -7.17
CA ALA A 237 -2.14 -5.39 -6.58
C ALA A 237 -1.90 -6.45 -7.67
N ALA A 238 -2.80 -6.52 -8.66
CA ALA A 238 -2.65 -7.40 -9.81
C ALA A 238 -1.39 -7.06 -10.62
N GLY A 239 -1.14 -5.77 -10.89
CA GLY A 239 0.05 -5.32 -11.61
C GLY A 239 1.35 -5.61 -10.85
N GLN A 240 1.37 -5.37 -9.54
CA GLN A 240 2.55 -5.69 -8.72
C GLN A 240 2.77 -7.20 -8.62
N GLY A 241 1.70 -8.00 -8.42
CA GLY A 241 1.79 -9.45 -8.33
C GLY A 241 2.31 -10.09 -9.62
N ALA A 242 1.74 -9.71 -10.76
CA ALA A 242 2.16 -10.20 -12.07
C ALA A 242 3.61 -9.79 -12.39
N ALA A 243 3.96 -8.51 -12.21
CA ALA A 243 5.32 -8.04 -12.45
C ALA A 243 6.34 -8.68 -11.50
N GLY A 244 5.96 -8.91 -10.22
CA GLY A 244 6.84 -9.60 -9.25
C GLY A 244 7.11 -11.04 -9.66
N ALA A 245 6.08 -11.78 -10.06
CA ALA A 245 6.21 -13.15 -10.55
C ALA A 245 7.03 -13.20 -11.85
N GLU A 246 6.80 -12.29 -12.78
CA GLU A 246 7.59 -12.17 -14.01
C GLU A 246 9.07 -11.92 -13.73
N MET A 247 9.40 -10.97 -12.82
CA MET A 247 10.81 -10.69 -12.45
C MET A 247 11.45 -11.91 -11.80
N ALA A 248 10.72 -12.66 -10.96
CA ALA A 248 11.23 -13.88 -10.35
C ALA A 248 11.49 -14.97 -11.40
N TYR A 249 10.57 -15.17 -12.33
CA TYR A 249 10.68 -16.12 -13.43
C TYR A 249 11.87 -15.83 -14.36
N LEU A 250 12.02 -14.58 -14.80
CA LEU A 250 13.15 -14.18 -15.65
C LEU A 250 14.49 -14.34 -14.91
N ALA A 251 14.57 -13.93 -13.65
CA ALA A 251 15.76 -14.07 -12.84
C ALA A 251 16.12 -15.54 -12.60
N ALA A 252 15.13 -16.43 -12.39
CA ALA A 252 15.33 -17.86 -12.27
C ALA A 252 15.92 -18.49 -13.55
N LYS A 253 15.56 -17.95 -14.71
CA LYS A 253 16.15 -18.35 -16.01
C LYS A 253 17.53 -17.74 -16.28
N GLY A 254 18.08 -16.95 -15.35
CA GLY A 254 19.35 -16.27 -15.50
C GLY A 254 19.29 -15.02 -16.39
N GLU A 255 18.10 -14.55 -16.72
CA GLU A 255 17.91 -13.34 -17.49
C GLU A 255 18.14 -12.07 -16.66
N LYS A 256 18.60 -11.00 -17.30
CA LYS A 256 18.82 -9.73 -16.62
C LYS A 256 17.49 -9.00 -16.42
N VAL A 257 17.17 -8.71 -15.15
CA VAL A 257 16.01 -7.91 -14.76
C VAL A 257 16.43 -6.50 -14.27
N PRO A 258 15.55 -5.49 -14.39
CA PRO A 258 15.82 -4.16 -13.82
C PRO A 258 15.89 -4.24 -12.29
N SER A 259 16.72 -3.41 -11.68
CA SER A 259 16.84 -3.33 -10.21
C SER A 259 15.54 -2.84 -9.54
N VAL A 260 14.75 -2.05 -10.27
CA VAL A 260 13.43 -1.55 -9.82
C VAL A 260 12.44 -1.60 -10.98
N LYS A 261 11.26 -2.15 -10.73
CA LYS A 261 10.09 -2.12 -11.63
C LYS A 261 8.96 -1.36 -10.96
N TRP A 262 8.71 -0.15 -11.45
CA TRP A 262 7.61 0.66 -10.94
C TRP A 262 6.27 0.26 -11.54
N VAL A 263 5.25 0.17 -10.68
CA VAL A 263 3.83 0.06 -11.03
C VAL A 263 3.17 1.37 -10.63
N PRO A 264 2.62 2.15 -11.56
CA PRO A 264 2.16 3.50 -11.28
C PRO A 264 0.94 3.51 -10.36
N PHE A 265 0.80 4.60 -9.60
CA PHE A 265 -0.44 4.97 -8.94
C PHE A 265 -1.36 5.73 -9.90
N GLU A 266 -2.69 5.60 -9.69
CA GLU A 266 -3.71 6.27 -10.49
C GLU A 266 -4.79 6.88 -9.58
N LEU A 267 -5.13 8.17 -9.77
CA LEU A 267 -6.23 8.79 -9.01
C LEU A 267 -7.56 8.22 -9.47
N VAL A 268 -8.40 7.83 -8.51
CA VAL A 268 -9.75 7.32 -8.73
C VAL A 268 -10.77 8.21 -8.04
N THR A 269 -11.59 8.84 -8.84
CA THR A 269 -12.71 9.70 -8.45
C THR A 269 -14.04 9.00 -8.70
N PRO A 270 -15.17 9.47 -8.14
CA PRO A 270 -16.46 8.81 -8.29
C PRO A 270 -16.90 8.50 -9.72
N ASP A 271 -16.54 9.35 -10.67
CA ASP A 271 -16.83 9.16 -12.10
C ASP A 271 -16.06 8.00 -12.75
N LYS A 272 -14.97 7.54 -12.13
CA LYS A 272 -14.17 6.38 -12.59
C LYS A 272 -14.48 5.08 -11.86
N LYS A 273 -15.41 5.11 -10.90
CA LYS A 273 -15.73 3.97 -10.03
C LYS A 273 -15.93 2.67 -10.80
N GLU A 274 -16.78 2.67 -11.80
CA GLU A 274 -17.15 1.46 -12.57
C GLU A 274 -15.95 0.87 -13.31
N GLU A 275 -15.08 1.71 -13.87
CA GLU A 275 -13.85 1.30 -14.53
C GLU A 275 -12.96 0.48 -13.58
N TYR A 276 -12.76 1.00 -12.35
CA TYR A 276 -11.89 0.34 -11.37
C TYR A 276 -12.55 -0.87 -10.70
N GLN A 277 -13.87 -0.87 -10.52
CA GLN A 277 -14.59 -2.07 -10.09
C GLN A 277 -14.46 -3.21 -11.11
N ALA A 278 -14.40 -2.90 -12.40
CA ALA A 278 -14.21 -3.91 -13.44
C ALA A 278 -12.84 -4.61 -13.36
N LYS A 279 -11.79 -3.93 -12.83
CA LYS A 279 -10.45 -4.52 -12.64
C LYS A 279 -10.44 -5.68 -11.61
N TYR A 280 -11.47 -5.79 -10.76
CA TYR A 280 -11.63 -6.83 -9.74
C TYR A 280 -12.63 -7.93 -10.12
N LYS A 281 -13.35 -7.76 -11.23
CA LYS A 281 -14.25 -8.80 -11.75
C LYS A 281 -13.41 -9.81 -12.52
N LYS A 282 -13.39 -11.07 -12.06
CA LYS A 282 -12.77 -12.20 -12.76
C LYS A 282 -13.70 -12.72 -13.83
#